data_0e6b51a94a364aca3fd7f3e13fe1aba4
#
_entry.id   0e6b51a94a364aca3fd7f3e13fe1aba4
#
_cell.length_a   1.000
_cell.length_b   1.000
_cell.length_c   1.000
_cell.angle_alpha   90.00
_cell.angle_beta   90.00
_cell.angle_gamma   90.00
#
_symmetry.space_group_name_H-M   'P 1'
#
loop_
_entity.id
_entity.type
_entity.pdbx_description
1 polymer ?
#
loop_
_entity_poly.entity_id
_entity_poly.type
_entity_poly.pdbx_seq_one_letter_code
_entity_poly.pdbx_strand_id
1 'polypeptide(L)'
;MATTTESNKGRRSTAGGVLVAATVVTGLVAGLFYAYANNVMPALARSDDRVYIEVIQNINDVIQNPVFLLSFNGALLVTAFSAWQLRGSPHIRVWVFAALVVYALAFLVTVVFNIPLNNEIMDAGNPATMTDPAAVREKFEDPWVAWNVVRAVLHIVAFGLLARALVLYGRYGRSGRQSSPYLESATGSSASR
;
A
#
# COMPACT_ATOMS: atom_id res chain seq x y z
N MET A 1 13.67 17.35 -34.05
CA MET A 1 13.41 17.86 -32.68
C MET A 1 12.07 17.40 -32.10
N ALA A 2 11.08 16.96 -32.86
CA ALA A 2 9.76 16.48 -32.40
C ALA A 2 9.79 15.16 -31.61
N THR A 3 10.64 14.22 -31.92
CA THR A 3 10.71 12.89 -31.31
C THR A 3 11.09 12.88 -29.83
N THR A 4 11.89 13.83 -29.37
CA THR A 4 12.35 13.93 -27.97
C THR A 4 11.24 14.45 -27.03
N THR A 5 10.37 15.30 -27.54
CA THR A 5 9.27 15.90 -26.76
C THR A 5 8.13 14.91 -26.55
N GLU A 6 7.80 14.09 -27.55
CA GLU A 6 6.79 13.03 -27.45
C GLU A 6 7.23 11.90 -26.53
N SER A 7 8.48 11.47 -26.60
CA SER A 7 9.06 10.46 -25.71
C SER A 7 9.01 10.90 -24.24
N ASN A 8 9.29 12.17 -23.96
CA ASN A 8 9.25 12.72 -22.59
C ASN A 8 7.82 12.84 -22.05
N LYS A 9 6.83 13.13 -22.91
CA LYS A 9 5.41 13.20 -22.54
C LYS A 9 4.84 11.81 -22.24
N GLY A 10 5.18 10.80 -23.05
CA GLY A 10 4.79 9.42 -22.80
C GLY A 10 5.36 8.86 -21.50
N ARG A 11 6.64 9.09 -21.23
CA ARG A 11 7.32 8.66 -20.02
C ARG A 11 6.74 9.30 -18.75
N ARG A 12 6.33 10.58 -18.79
CA ARG A 12 5.64 11.25 -17.69
C ARG A 12 4.24 10.68 -17.48
N SER A 13 3.48 10.39 -18.53
CA SER A 13 2.15 9.79 -18.40
C SER A 13 2.20 8.42 -17.73
N THR A 14 3.17 7.58 -18.11
CA THR A 14 3.39 6.25 -17.51
C THR A 14 3.75 6.35 -16.03
N ALA A 15 4.67 7.25 -15.65
CA ALA A 15 5.07 7.42 -14.26
C ALA A 15 3.90 7.90 -13.38
N GLY A 16 3.03 8.78 -13.91
CA GLY A 16 1.80 9.19 -13.23
C GLY A 16 0.82 8.05 -13.02
N GLY A 17 0.60 7.23 -14.04
CA GLY A 17 -0.26 6.04 -13.96
C GLY A 17 0.23 5.02 -12.92
N VAL A 18 1.54 4.75 -12.90
CA VAL A 18 2.17 3.86 -11.91
C VAL A 18 2.00 4.40 -10.49
N LEU A 19 2.22 5.70 -10.28
CA LEU A 19 2.04 6.33 -8.97
C LEU A 19 0.57 6.26 -8.50
N VAL A 20 -0.40 6.44 -9.40
CA VAL A 20 -1.83 6.25 -9.11
C VAL A 20 -2.09 4.81 -8.70
N ALA A 21 -1.61 3.84 -9.47
CA ALA A 21 -1.79 2.42 -9.16
C ALA A 21 -1.18 2.06 -7.80
N ALA A 22 0.06 2.52 -7.51
CA ALA A 22 0.70 2.32 -6.20
C ALA A 22 -0.16 2.90 -5.06
N THR A 23 -0.69 4.11 -5.24
CA THR A 23 -1.52 4.78 -4.23
C THR A 23 -2.82 4.01 -3.99
N VAL A 24 -3.52 3.60 -5.06
CA VAL A 24 -4.80 2.89 -4.95
C VAL A 24 -4.61 1.53 -4.27
N VAL A 25 -3.65 0.73 -4.73
CA VAL A 25 -3.44 -0.62 -4.18
C VAL A 25 -2.97 -0.55 -2.72
N THR A 26 -2.08 0.40 -2.38
CA THR A 26 -1.69 0.63 -0.98
C THR A 26 -2.87 1.07 -0.12
N GLY A 27 -3.77 1.90 -0.64
CA GLY A 27 -5.00 2.31 0.04
C GLY A 27 -5.96 1.13 0.31
N LEU A 28 -6.11 0.20 -0.64
CA LEU A 28 -6.91 -1.01 -0.45
C LEU A 28 -6.34 -1.90 0.66
N VAL A 29 -5.01 -2.10 0.67
CA VAL A 29 -4.33 -2.88 1.72
C VAL A 29 -4.44 -2.19 3.08
N ALA A 30 -4.25 -0.87 3.14
CA ALA A 30 -4.43 -0.08 4.36
C ALA A 30 -5.86 -0.18 4.90
N GLY A 31 -6.86 -0.07 4.02
CA GLY A 31 -8.28 -0.20 4.37
C GLY A 31 -8.62 -1.58 4.93
N LEU A 32 -8.06 -2.64 4.36
CA LEU A 32 -8.24 -4.00 4.86
C LEU A 32 -7.74 -4.13 6.31
N PHE A 33 -6.48 -3.79 6.58
CA PHE A 33 -5.92 -3.92 7.94
C PHE A 33 -6.58 -2.97 8.94
N TYR A 34 -6.99 -1.79 8.50
CA TYR A 34 -7.78 -0.87 9.31
C TYR A 34 -9.14 -1.46 9.69
N ALA A 35 -9.85 -2.10 8.75
CA ALA A 35 -11.13 -2.75 9.03
C ALA A 35 -10.98 -3.90 10.03
N TYR A 36 -9.89 -4.67 9.94
CA TYR A 36 -9.58 -5.68 10.95
C TYR A 36 -9.35 -5.07 12.33
N ALA A 37 -8.56 -3.99 12.43
CA ALA A 37 -8.22 -3.37 13.69
C ALA A 37 -9.44 -2.75 14.40
N ASN A 38 -10.35 -2.10 13.66
CA ASN A 38 -11.44 -1.33 14.25
C ASN A 38 -12.78 -2.04 14.28
N ASN A 39 -12.96 -3.14 13.52
CA ASN A 39 -14.25 -3.80 13.38
C ASN A 39 -14.15 -5.32 13.59
N VAL A 40 -13.36 -6.02 12.75
CA VAL A 40 -13.36 -7.49 12.72
C VAL A 40 -12.88 -8.05 14.06
N MET A 41 -11.70 -7.66 14.52
CA MET A 41 -11.15 -8.17 15.78
C MET A 41 -11.95 -7.76 17.02
N PRO A 42 -12.42 -6.50 17.17
CA PRO A 42 -13.33 -6.14 18.27
C PRO A 42 -14.68 -6.88 18.26
N ALA A 43 -15.19 -7.26 17.07
CA ALA A 43 -16.40 -8.06 16.99
C ALA A 43 -16.14 -9.51 17.41
N LEU A 44 -15.04 -10.12 16.91
CA LEU A 44 -14.63 -11.48 17.27
C LEU A 44 -14.28 -11.62 18.76
N ALA A 45 -13.74 -10.58 19.38
CA ALA A 45 -13.44 -10.57 20.80
C ALA A 45 -14.67 -10.82 21.70
N ARG A 46 -15.89 -10.64 21.13
CA ARG A 46 -17.16 -10.91 21.83
C ARG A 46 -17.69 -12.32 21.60
N SER A 47 -17.02 -13.12 20.80
CA SER A 47 -17.42 -14.48 20.48
C SER A 47 -16.88 -15.47 21.52
N ASP A 48 -17.49 -16.65 21.58
CA ASP A 48 -16.94 -17.83 22.30
C ASP A 48 -15.56 -18.18 21.73
N ASP A 49 -14.68 -18.74 22.56
CA ASP A 49 -13.29 -19.03 22.19
C ASP A 49 -13.18 -20.00 20.99
N ARG A 50 -14.05 -21.01 20.93
CA ARG A 50 -14.07 -21.94 19.79
C ARG A 50 -14.50 -21.26 18.51
N VAL A 51 -15.53 -20.42 18.57
CA VAL A 51 -16.01 -19.63 17.44
C VAL A 51 -14.95 -18.66 16.98
N TYR A 52 -14.26 -17.99 17.90
CA TYR A 52 -13.14 -17.11 17.60
C TYR A 52 -12.06 -17.82 16.80
N ILE A 53 -11.58 -18.96 17.30
CA ILE A 53 -10.51 -19.74 16.64
C ILE A 53 -10.97 -20.24 15.27
N GLU A 54 -12.17 -20.80 15.16
CA GLU A 54 -12.73 -21.28 13.89
C GLU A 54 -12.81 -20.18 12.83
N VAL A 55 -13.30 -19.00 13.21
CA VAL A 55 -13.38 -17.86 12.28
C VAL A 55 -12.01 -17.38 11.87
N ILE A 56 -11.03 -17.29 12.77
CA ILE A 56 -9.66 -16.90 12.44
C ILE A 56 -9.00 -17.92 11.50
N GLN A 57 -9.18 -19.22 11.74
CA GLN A 57 -8.67 -20.26 10.84
C GLN A 57 -9.29 -20.15 9.45
N ASN A 58 -10.61 -19.98 9.35
CA ASN A 58 -11.30 -19.80 8.08
C ASN A 58 -10.83 -18.53 7.35
N ILE A 59 -10.60 -17.43 8.08
CA ILE A 59 -10.05 -16.20 7.51
C ILE A 59 -8.64 -16.46 6.96
N ASN A 60 -7.78 -17.15 7.69
CA ASN A 60 -6.43 -17.46 7.26
C ASN A 60 -6.39 -18.32 5.98
N ASP A 61 -7.30 -19.25 5.83
CA ASP A 61 -7.44 -20.04 4.61
C ASP A 61 -7.89 -19.18 3.42
N VAL A 62 -8.92 -18.35 3.63
CA VAL A 62 -9.51 -17.54 2.56
C VAL A 62 -8.61 -16.38 2.14
N ILE A 63 -7.88 -15.76 3.09
CA ILE A 63 -7.04 -14.58 2.78
C ILE A 63 -5.86 -14.91 1.88
N GLN A 64 -5.42 -16.16 1.82
CA GLN A 64 -4.31 -16.59 0.96
C GLN A 64 -4.70 -16.73 -0.52
N ASN A 65 -5.76 -16.04 -0.95
CA ASN A 65 -6.21 -16.02 -2.33
C ASN A 65 -5.32 -15.13 -3.23
N PRO A 66 -5.32 -15.37 -4.57
CA PRO A 66 -4.48 -14.62 -5.50
C PRO A 66 -4.72 -13.11 -5.49
N VAL A 67 -5.96 -12.65 -5.23
CA VAL A 67 -6.29 -11.21 -5.23
C VAL A 67 -5.60 -10.50 -4.08
N PHE A 68 -5.64 -11.08 -2.87
CA PHE A 68 -4.94 -10.52 -1.72
C PHE A 68 -3.42 -10.56 -1.93
N LEU A 69 -2.88 -11.71 -2.35
CA LEU A 69 -1.43 -11.86 -2.55
C LEU A 69 -0.90 -10.91 -3.61
N LEU A 70 -1.61 -10.73 -4.72
CA LEU A 70 -1.25 -9.75 -5.75
C LEU A 70 -1.36 -8.31 -5.24
N SER A 71 -2.39 -7.99 -4.45
CA SER A 71 -2.55 -6.66 -3.88
C SER A 71 -1.45 -6.36 -2.87
N PHE A 72 -1.21 -7.25 -1.94
CA PHE A 72 -0.24 -7.06 -0.84
C PHE A 72 1.20 -6.99 -1.35
N ASN A 73 1.64 -7.98 -2.15
CA ASN A 73 2.99 -7.99 -2.72
C ASN A 73 3.11 -6.97 -3.87
N GLY A 74 2.07 -6.84 -4.68
CA GLY A 74 2.03 -5.91 -5.80
C GLY A 74 2.14 -4.45 -5.36
N ALA A 75 1.52 -4.06 -4.24
CA ALA A 75 1.65 -2.70 -3.70
C ALA A 75 3.12 -2.36 -3.39
N LEU A 76 3.89 -3.28 -2.80
CA LEU A 76 5.31 -3.11 -2.54
C LEU A 76 6.09 -2.95 -3.85
N LEU A 77 5.86 -3.83 -4.81
CA LEU A 77 6.58 -3.84 -6.10
C LEU A 77 6.27 -2.61 -6.95
N VAL A 78 4.99 -2.22 -7.03
CA VAL A 78 4.56 -1.03 -7.79
C VAL A 78 5.06 0.26 -7.12
N THR A 79 5.10 0.30 -5.78
CA THR A 79 5.69 1.43 -5.05
C THR A 79 7.21 1.51 -5.28
N ALA A 80 7.93 0.39 -5.25
CA ALA A 80 9.36 0.34 -5.58
C ALA A 80 9.63 0.79 -7.04
N PHE A 81 8.81 0.32 -7.97
CA PHE A 81 8.91 0.74 -9.38
C PHE A 81 8.61 2.23 -9.56
N SER A 82 7.61 2.77 -8.85
CA SER A 82 7.32 4.21 -8.83
C SER A 82 8.49 5.02 -8.28
N ALA A 83 9.11 4.56 -7.19
CA ALA A 83 10.30 5.19 -6.60
C ALA A 83 11.47 5.22 -7.59
N TRP A 84 11.69 4.13 -8.32
CA TRP A 84 12.71 4.05 -9.37
C TRP A 84 12.43 5.00 -10.53
N GLN A 85 11.19 5.07 -11.02
CA GLN A 85 10.81 5.99 -12.10
C GLN A 85 10.97 7.47 -11.71
N LEU A 86 10.63 7.81 -10.45
CA LEU A 86 10.61 9.18 -9.94
C LEU A 86 11.91 9.61 -9.26
N ARG A 87 12.97 8.78 -9.30
CA ARG A 87 14.26 9.08 -8.66
C ARG A 87 14.91 10.40 -9.12
N GLY A 88 14.63 10.83 -10.35
CA GLY A 88 15.09 12.09 -10.92
C GLY A 88 14.27 13.33 -10.53
N SER A 89 13.20 13.18 -9.73
CA SER A 89 12.30 14.26 -9.33
C SER A 89 12.45 14.55 -7.83
N PRO A 90 13.38 15.44 -7.39
CA PRO A 90 13.79 15.57 -5.99
C PRO A 90 12.63 15.86 -5.03
N HIS A 91 11.64 16.67 -5.45
CA HIS A 91 10.49 17.02 -4.62
C HIS A 91 9.46 15.91 -4.42
N ILE A 92 9.44 14.91 -5.31
CA ILE A 92 8.48 13.80 -5.28
C ILE A 92 9.13 12.54 -4.73
N ARG A 93 10.38 12.28 -5.12
CA ARG A 93 11.10 11.05 -4.75
C ARG A 93 11.14 10.81 -3.25
N VAL A 94 11.31 11.88 -2.44
CA VAL A 94 11.38 11.76 -0.98
C VAL A 94 10.11 11.12 -0.42
N TRP A 95 8.95 11.53 -0.91
CA TRP A 95 7.66 11.02 -0.46
C TRP A 95 7.42 9.56 -0.90
N VAL A 96 7.77 9.24 -2.16
CA VAL A 96 7.60 7.87 -2.66
C VAL A 96 8.61 6.93 -2.00
N PHE A 97 9.83 7.39 -1.76
CA PHE A 97 10.84 6.59 -1.08
C PHE A 97 10.50 6.37 0.40
N ALA A 98 10.01 7.40 1.09
CA ALA A 98 9.50 7.26 2.45
C ALA A 98 8.31 6.28 2.51
N ALA A 99 7.38 6.35 1.55
CA ALA A 99 6.28 5.40 1.45
C ALA A 99 6.76 3.97 1.24
N LEU A 100 7.76 3.76 0.38
CA LEU A 100 8.37 2.45 0.15
C LEU A 100 8.99 1.89 1.43
N VAL A 101 9.77 2.69 2.16
CA VAL A 101 10.39 2.26 3.43
C VAL A 101 9.32 1.89 4.46
N VAL A 102 8.29 2.73 4.62
CA VAL A 102 7.21 2.48 5.59
C VAL A 102 6.40 1.23 5.21
N TYR A 103 6.11 1.04 3.91
CA TYR A 103 5.43 -0.16 3.44
C TYR A 103 6.30 -1.42 3.66
N ALA A 104 7.59 -1.36 3.37
CA ALA A 104 8.53 -2.45 3.61
C ALA A 104 8.60 -2.83 5.10
N LEU A 105 8.56 -1.85 6.00
CA LEU A 105 8.47 -2.10 7.45
C LEU A 105 7.15 -2.82 7.81
N ALA A 106 6.02 -2.39 7.26
CA ALA A 106 4.73 -3.06 7.46
C ALA A 106 4.75 -4.50 6.92
N PHE A 107 5.40 -4.71 5.78
CA PHE A 107 5.62 -6.03 5.20
C PHE A 107 6.46 -6.93 6.14
N LEU A 108 7.56 -6.40 6.68
CA LEU A 108 8.39 -7.11 7.66
C LEU A 108 7.62 -7.47 8.93
N VAL A 109 6.81 -6.56 9.46
CA VAL A 109 5.93 -6.84 10.61
C VAL A 109 5.01 -8.03 10.30
N THR A 110 4.44 -8.06 9.09
CA THR A 110 3.59 -9.19 8.67
C THR A 110 4.35 -10.50 8.66
N VAL A 111 5.54 -10.53 8.04
CA VAL A 111 6.34 -11.75 7.88
C VAL A 111 6.91 -12.25 9.21
N VAL A 112 7.36 -11.33 10.06
CA VAL A 112 8.07 -11.68 11.30
C VAL A 112 7.13 -11.99 12.45
N PHE A 113 5.97 -11.34 12.51
CA PHE A 113 5.07 -11.45 13.67
C PHE A 113 3.72 -12.05 13.31
N ASN A 114 2.99 -11.52 12.32
CA ASN A 114 1.62 -11.99 12.07
C ASN A 114 1.58 -13.38 11.40
N ILE A 115 2.47 -13.68 10.46
CA ILE A 115 2.50 -15.01 9.81
C ILE A 115 2.82 -16.11 10.81
N PRO A 116 3.84 -16.03 11.69
CA PRO A 116 4.06 -17.05 12.71
C PRO A 116 2.86 -17.26 13.63
N LEU A 117 2.22 -16.19 14.10
CA LEU A 117 1.00 -16.29 14.91
C LEU A 117 -0.16 -16.96 14.13
N ASN A 118 -0.32 -16.61 12.84
CA ASN A 118 -1.31 -17.30 12.00
C ASN A 118 -1.03 -18.79 11.87
N ASN A 119 0.23 -19.20 11.69
CA ASN A 119 0.60 -20.60 11.64
C ASN A 119 0.32 -21.31 12.98
N GLU A 120 0.64 -20.68 14.11
CA GLU A 120 0.40 -21.23 15.44
C GLU A 120 -1.09 -21.54 15.67
N ILE A 121 -2.01 -20.64 15.31
CA ILE A 121 -3.45 -20.88 15.47
C ILE A 121 -3.98 -21.92 14.47
N MET A 122 -3.39 -22.01 13.28
CA MET A 122 -3.73 -23.05 12.30
C MET A 122 -3.28 -24.43 12.79
N ASP A 123 -2.08 -24.54 13.37
CA ASP A 123 -1.49 -25.78 13.88
C ASP A 123 -2.15 -26.24 15.20
N ALA A 124 -2.93 -25.39 15.87
CA ALA A 124 -3.67 -25.74 17.08
C ALA A 124 -4.76 -26.81 16.85
N GLY A 125 -5.12 -27.09 15.59
CA GLY A 125 -6.03 -28.15 15.19
C GLY A 125 -7.50 -27.76 15.20
N ASN A 126 -8.38 -28.78 15.25
CA ASN A 126 -9.83 -28.57 15.09
C ASN A 126 -10.45 -27.93 16.35
N PRO A 127 -11.06 -26.74 16.24
CA PRO A 127 -11.67 -26.05 17.37
C PRO A 127 -12.75 -26.86 18.09
N ALA A 128 -13.52 -27.70 17.35
CA ALA A 128 -14.61 -28.50 17.92
C ALA A 128 -14.13 -29.55 18.92
N THR A 129 -12.92 -30.10 18.74
CA THR A 129 -12.34 -31.17 19.58
C THR A 129 -11.23 -30.68 20.48
N MET A 130 -10.92 -29.41 20.47
CA MET A 130 -9.84 -28.78 21.23
C MET A 130 -10.11 -28.89 22.75
N THR A 131 -9.12 -29.27 23.52
CA THR A 131 -9.27 -29.46 24.97
C THR A 131 -9.34 -28.13 25.72
N ASP A 132 -8.49 -27.16 25.32
CA ASP A 132 -8.41 -25.85 25.96
C ASP A 132 -8.37 -24.74 24.90
N PRO A 133 -9.52 -24.34 24.35
CA PRO A 133 -9.59 -23.26 23.38
C PRO A 133 -9.26 -21.88 23.98
N ALA A 134 -9.52 -21.67 25.27
CA ALA A 134 -9.21 -20.41 25.93
C ALA A 134 -7.70 -20.15 25.95
N ALA A 135 -6.88 -21.14 26.26
CA ALA A 135 -5.42 -20.98 26.26
C ALA A 135 -4.85 -20.76 24.84
N VAL A 136 -5.46 -21.36 23.80
CA VAL A 136 -5.07 -21.11 22.40
C VAL A 136 -5.39 -19.69 22.01
N ARG A 137 -6.57 -19.19 22.32
CA ARG A 137 -6.99 -17.84 22.04
C ARG A 137 -6.12 -16.81 22.77
N GLU A 138 -5.86 -16.98 24.05
CA GLU A 138 -5.03 -16.08 24.88
C GLU A 138 -3.63 -15.87 24.29
N LYS A 139 -3.01 -16.94 23.79
CA LYS A 139 -1.69 -16.83 23.15
C LYS A 139 -1.71 -16.07 21.83
N PHE A 140 -2.82 -16.12 21.11
CA PHE A 140 -2.94 -15.55 19.75
C PHE A 140 -3.48 -14.14 19.76
N GLU A 141 -4.58 -13.86 20.47
CA GLU A 141 -5.42 -12.67 20.28
C GLU A 141 -4.65 -11.38 20.49
N ASP A 142 -4.14 -11.17 21.69
CA ASP A 142 -3.49 -9.90 22.06
C ASP A 142 -2.24 -9.60 21.22
N PRO A 143 -1.28 -10.54 21.04
CA PRO A 143 -0.12 -10.30 20.19
C PRO A 143 -0.50 -10.02 18.74
N TRP A 144 -1.45 -10.78 18.19
CA TRP A 144 -1.86 -10.62 16.80
C TRP A 144 -2.55 -9.28 16.58
N VAL A 145 -3.46 -8.88 17.47
CA VAL A 145 -4.17 -7.59 17.41
C VAL A 145 -3.17 -6.43 17.50
N ALA A 146 -2.22 -6.50 18.43
CA ALA A 146 -1.19 -5.47 18.58
C ALA A 146 -0.38 -5.29 17.29
N TRP A 147 0.12 -6.37 16.71
CA TRP A 147 0.88 -6.29 15.45
C TRP A 147 0.02 -5.91 14.25
N ASN A 148 -1.27 -6.30 14.25
CA ASN A 148 -2.20 -5.84 13.23
C ASN A 148 -2.43 -4.32 13.28
N VAL A 149 -2.54 -3.72 14.47
CA VAL A 149 -2.64 -2.27 14.63
C VAL A 149 -1.37 -1.57 14.13
N VAL A 150 -0.19 -2.09 14.47
CA VAL A 150 1.09 -1.54 13.99
C VAL A 150 1.13 -1.53 12.46
N ARG A 151 0.84 -2.67 11.81
CA ARG A 151 0.86 -2.74 10.34
C ARG A 151 -0.24 -1.90 9.69
N ALA A 152 -1.42 -1.79 10.30
CA ALA A 152 -2.49 -0.91 9.82
C ALA A 152 -2.05 0.56 9.80
N VAL A 153 -1.45 1.04 10.90
CA VAL A 153 -0.90 2.40 10.99
C VAL A 153 0.20 2.62 9.93
N LEU A 154 1.13 1.68 9.79
CA LEU A 154 2.20 1.79 8.80
C LEU A 154 1.65 1.86 7.36
N HIS A 155 0.65 1.03 7.01
CA HIS A 155 0.03 1.08 5.68
C HIS A 155 -0.73 2.38 5.44
N ILE A 156 -1.43 2.93 6.46
CA ILE A 156 -2.10 4.23 6.38
C ILE A 156 -1.10 5.35 6.15
N VAL A 157 0.04 5.34 6.85
CA VAL A 157 1.12 6.31 6.66
C VAL A 157 1.71 6.19 5.25
N ALA A 158 1.99 4.97 4.77
CA ALA A 158 2.49 4.75 3.41
C ALA A 158 1.51 5.27 2.35
N PHE A 159 0.22 5.01 2.52
CA PHE A 159 -0.84 5.55 1.66
C PHE A 159 -0.85 7.09 1.66
N GLY A 160 -0.80 7.72 2.83
CA GLY A 160 -0.76 9.19 2.96
C GLY A 160 0.46 9.82 2.27
N LEU A 161 1.64 9.18 2.39
CA LEU A 161 2.87 9.60 1.71
C LEU A 161 2.75 9.49 0.18
N LEU A 162 2.16 8.41 -0.34
CA LEU A 162 1.88 8.25 -1.78
C LEU A 162 0.85 9.25 -2.27
N ALA A 163 -0.22 9.50 -1.52
CA ALA A 163 -1.22 10.53 -1.83
C ALA A 163 -0.58 11.92 -1.91
N ARG A 164 0.32 12.24 -0.97
CA ARG A 164 1.11 13.49 -1.02
C ARG A 164 1.99 13.56 -2.26
N ALA A 165 2.69 12.47 -2.60
CA ALA A 165 3.50 12.40 -3.81
C ALA A 165 2.65 12.64 -5.07
N LEU A 166 1.44 12.08 -5.13
CA LEU A 166 0.51 12.23 -6.24
C LEU A 166 0.05 13.68 -6.43
N VAL A 167 -0.28 14.38 -5.33
CA VAL A 167 -0.64 15.81 -5.34
C VAL A 167 0.52 16.66 -5.88
N LEU A 168 1.74 16.40 -5.43
CA LEU A 168 2.94 17.09 -5.91
C LEU A 168 3.18 16.80 -7.39
N TYR A 169 3.05 15.55 -7.81
CA TYR A 169 3.19 15.16 -9.21
C TYR A 169 2.24 15.93 -10.13
N GLY A 170 0.98 16.09 -9.73
CA GLY A 170 -0.01 16.88 -10.46
C GLY A 170 0.35 18.36 -10.56
N ARG A 171 0.84 18.96 -9.46
CA ARG A 171 1.24 20.37 -9.42
C ARG A 171 2.42 20.67 -10.36
N TYR A 172 3.50 19.91 -10.26
CA TYR A 172 4.67 20.11 -11.12
C TYR A 172 4.42 19.78 -12.59
N GLY A 173 3.46 18.90 -12.88
CA GLY A 173 3.01 18.62 -14.24
C GLY A 173 2.31 19.80 -14.92
N ARG A 174 1.59 20.61 -14.15
CA ARG A 174 0.87 21.83 -14.64
C ARG A 174 1.81 22.99 -14.87
N SER A 175 2.76 23.25 -13.98
CA SER A 175 3.71 24.37 -14.09
C SER A 175 4.58 24.28 -15.35
N GLY A 176 4.98 23.07 -15.76
CA GLY A 176 5.75 22.86 -17.00
C GLY A 176 4.95 23.05 -18.30
N ARG A 177 3.61 23.12 -18.24
CA ARG A 177 2.77 23.42 -19.41
C ARG A 177 2.52 24.91 -19.61
N GLN A 178 2.56 25.71 -18.54
CA GLN A 178 2.27 27.14 -18.60
C GLN A 178 3.48 27.97 -19.12
N SER A 179 4.69 27.45 -19.05
CA SER A 179 5.89 28.13 -19.52
C SER A 179 6.19 27.96 -21.03
N SER A 180 5.40 27.16 -21.77
CA SER A 180 5.61 26.91 -23.20
C SER A 180 4.93 27.86 -24.19
N PRO A 181 3.88 28.65 -23.87
CA PRO A 181 3.20 29.50 -24.87
C PRO A 181 3.94 30.78 -25.27
N TYR A 182 4.94 31.21 -24.49
CA TYR A 182 5.58 32.52 -24.73
C TYR A 182 6.72 32.51 -25.77
N LEU A 183 7.18 31.34 -26.19
CA LEU A 183 8.27 31.25 -27.18
C LEU A 183 7.80 31.26 -28.66
N GLU A 184 6.52 30.93 -28.89
CA GLU A 184 5.97 30.89 -30.27
C GLU A 184 5.53 32.26 -30.79
N SER A 185 5.19 33.20 -29.91
CA SER A 185 4.79 34.56 -30.30
C SER A 185 5.97 35.48 -30.61
N ALA A 186 7.19 35.14 -30.19
CA ALA A 186 8.37 36.01 -30.41
C ALA A 186 9.05 35.76 -31.78
N THR A 187 8.80 34.65 -32.44
CA THR A 187 9.39 34.31 -33.75
C THR A 187 8.51 34.67 -34.96
N GLY A 188 7.25 35.03 -34.73
CA GLY A 188 6.29 35.43 -35.79
C GLY A 188 6.34 36.90 -36.22
N SER A 189 7.07 37.78 -35.51
CA SER A 189 7.03 39.21 -35.76
C SER A 189 8.22 39.81 -36.57
N SER A 190 9.16 38.98 -37.00
CA SER A 190 10.35 39.50 -37.72
C SER A 190 10.40 39.18 -39.24
N ALA A 191 9.30 38.74 -39.85
CA ALA A 191 9.26 38.38 -41.28
C ALA A 191 8.36 39.25 -42.15
N SER A 192 8.14 40.53 -41.76
CA SER A 192 7.47 41.51 -42.63
C SER A 192 8.11 42.90 -42.50
N ARG A 193 9.26 43.07 -43.09
CA ARG A 193 9.76 44.38 -43.64
C ARG A 193 10.72 44.12 -44.78
#